data_9eea78307e1f43651d26e0b32abb470e
#
_entry.id   9eea78307e1f43651d26e0b32abb470e
#
_cell.length_a   1.000
_cell.length_b   1.000
_cell.length_c   1.000
_cell.angle_alpha   90.00
_cell.angle_beta   90.00
_cell.angle_gamma   90.00
#
_symmetry.space_group_name_H-M   'P 1'
#
loop_
_entity.id
_entity.type
_entity.pdbx_description
1 polymer ?
#
loop_
_entity_poly.entity_id
_entity_poly.type
_entity_poly.pdbx_seq_one_letter_code
_entity_poly.pdbx_strand_id
1 'polypeptide(L)'
;EKEFAEILEKGQPMIGYYGALAKWFDYQLVKELAETGKYQIVLFGIKYDDSYEKAGLDRQENVHFLGSRDYHVLQNYAAKMDVLTIPFLINEITKATSPVKLFEYMALNKPIVTTDMDECRKYQSVLIGHDHKEFEAKLDEALGKRSDKAYIELLDREALENTWEEKAKAIIEEMKHCEEADGNR
;
A
#
# COMPACT_ATOMS: atom_id res chain seq x y z
N GLU A 1 -11.63 -16.56 -3.43
CA GLU A 1 -12.44 -17.71 -3.63
C GLU A 1 -11.96 -18.77 -2.63
N LYS A 2 -11.89 -20.06 -2.90
CA LYS A 2 -11.67 -21.05 -1.84
C LYS A 2 -10.39 -20.81 -1.01
N GLU A 3 -9.26 -20.64 -1.67
CA GLU A 3 -7.96 -20.37 -1.03
C GLU A 3 -7.99 -19.13 -0.13
N PHE A 4 -8.58 -18.04 -0.60
CA PHE A 4 -8.71 -16.83 0.19
C PHE A 4 -9.64 -17.01 1.41
N ALA A 5 -10.71 -17.78 1.27
CA ALA A 5 -11.58 -18.12 2.39
C ALA A 5 -10.84 -18.94 3.46
N GLU A 6 -10.00 -19.88 3.06
CA GLU A 6 -9.15 -20.66 3.96
C GLU A 6 -8.15 -19.78 4.74
N ILE A 7 -7.64 -18.71 4.10
CA ILE A 7 -6.77 -17.73 4.78
C ILE A 7 -7.57 -16.95 5.86
N LEU A 8 -8.79 -16.50 5.51
CA LEU A 8 -9.68 -15.82 6.46
C LEU A 8 -10.01 -16.68 7.68
N GLU A 9 -10.22 -17.99 7.51
CA GLU A 9 -10.53 -18.92 8.59
C GLU A 9 -9.39 -19.10 9.60
N LYS A 10 -8.14 -18.75 9.24
CA LYS A 10 -7.00 -18.80 10.17
C LYS A 10 -7.11 -17.81 11.32
N GLY A 11 -7.91 -16.75 11.19
CA GLY A 11 -8.20 -15.80 12.25
C GLY A 11 -7.02 -14.88 12.66
N GLN A 12 -5.90 -14.95 11.95
CA GLN A 12 -4.77 -14.04 12.14
C GLN A 12 -4.97 -12.76 11.34
N PRO A 13 -4.38 -11.63 11.77
CA PRO A 13 -4.43 -10.39 10.99
C PRO A 13 -3.88 -10.57 9.58
N MET A 14 -4.60 -10.03 8.59
CA MET A 14 -4.19 -10.09 7.19
C MET A 14 -3.55 -8.79 6.74
N ILE A 15 -2.31 -8.89 6.26
CA ILE A 15 -1.54 -7.81 5.66
C ILE A 15 -1.58 -7.98 4.16
N GLY A 16 -2.10 -6.97 3.45
CA GLY A 16 -2.31 -7.03 2.01
C GLY A 16 -1.37 -6.14 1.20
N TYR A 17 -1.00 -6.61 0.02
CA TYR A 17 -0.41 -5.82 -1.04
C TYR A 17 -1.00 -6.24 -2.38
N TYR A 18 -1.28 -5.28 -3.26
CA TYR A 18 -1.55 -5.56 -4.65
C TYR A 18 -0.76 -4.69 -5.61
N GLY A 19 -0.25 -5.29 -6.65
CA GLY A 19 0.57 -4.65 -7.67
C GLY A 19 1.62 -5.58 -8.25
N ALA A 20 2.46 -5.07 -9.14
CA ALA A 20 3.57 -5.84 -9.68
C ALA A 20 4.60 -6.16 -8.58
N LEU A 21 5.02 -7.42 -8.54
CA LEU A 21 6.11 -7.90 -7.72
C LEU A 21 7.38 -7.93 -8.57
N ALA A 22 8.34 -7.08 -8.23
CA ALA A 22 9.57 -6.89 -8.97
C ALA A 22 10.70 -6.43 -8.04
N LYS A 23 11.88 -6.16 -8.61
CA LYS A 23 13.10 -5.78 -7.88
C LYS A 23 12.97 -4.56 -6.95
N TRP A 24 11.91 -3.77 -7.06
CA TRP A 24 11.65 -2.64 -6.15
C TRP A 24 10.84 -3.02 -4.90
N PHE A 25 10.28 -4.23 -4.86
CA PHE A 25 9.56 -4.74 -3.71
C PHE A 25 10.55 -5.27 -2.67
N ASP A 26 10.38 -4.92 -1.41
CA ASP A 26 11.25 -5.36 -0.32
C ASP A 26 10.86 -6.77 0.15
N TYR A 27 11.38 -7.74 -0.55
CA TYR A 27 11.15 -9.15 -0.24
C TYR A 27 11.73 -9.57 1.11
N GLN A 28 12.85 -8.93 1.52
CA GLN A 28 13.49 -9.25 2.79
C GLN A 28 12.61 -8.79 3.96
N LEU A 29 12.06 -7.58 3.88
CA LEU A 29 11.08 -7.09 4.84
C LEU A 29 9.89 -8.04 4.97
N VAL A 30 9.29 -8.43 3.85
CA VAL A 30 8.12 -9.33 3.84
C VAL A 30 8.47 -10.70 4.42
N LYS A 31 9.67 -11.20 4.16
CA LYS A 31 10.17 -12.46 4.73
C LYS A 31 10.33 -12.35 6.26
N GLU A 32 10.94 -11.29 6.75
CA GLU A 32 11.09 -11.05 8.19
C GLU A 32 9.74 -10.94 8.89
N LEU A 33 8.77 -10.24 8.28
CA LEU A 33 7.40 -10.20 8.79
C LEU A 33 6.73 -11.59 8.82
N ALA A 34 6.95 -12.40 7.78
CA ALA A 34 6.42 -13.76 7.74
C ALA A 34 7.02 -14.64 8.86
N GLU A 35 8.33 -14.52 9.10
CA GLU A 35 9.05 -15.27 10.14
C GLU A 35 8.56 -14.94 11.56
N THR A 36 7.91 -13.80 11.78
CA THR A 36 7.29 -13.50 13.08
C THR A 36 6.10 -14.40 13.40
N GLY A 37 5.47 -14.98 12.37
CA GLY A 37 4.26 -15.81 12.51
C GLY A 37 3.00 -15.03 12.96
N LYS A 38 3.05 -13.69 13.08
CA LYS A 38 1.95 -12.87 13.58
C LYS A 38 0.84 -12.66 12.55
N TYR A 39 1.18 -12.65 11.26
CA TYR A 39 0.33 -12.19 10.17
C TYR A 39 0.12 -13.27 9.10
N GLN A 40 -1.00 -13.20 8.40
CA GLN A 40 -1.17 -13.78 7.08
C GLN A 40 -0.89 -12.69 6.05
N ILE A 41 0.09 -12.90 5.18
CA ILE A 41 0.53 -11.92 4.17
C ILE A 41 -0.05 -12.33 2.83
N VAL A 42 -0.86 -11.47 2.23
CA VAL A 42 -1.59 -11.76 0.99
C VAL A 42 -1.13 -10.82 -0.11
N LEU A 43 -0.62 -11.40 -1.18
CA LEU A 43 -0.05 -10.69 -2.31
C LEU A 43 -0.86 -10.96 -3.57
N PHE A 44 -1.35 -9.89 -4.20
CA PHE A 44 -2.02 -9.94 -5.50
C PHE A 44 -1.19 -9.23 -6.56
N GLY A 45 -1.19 -9.74 -7.78
CA GLY A 45 -0.59 -9.07 -8.92
C GLY A 45 0.18 -10.01 -9.83
N ILE A 46 1.11 -9.43 -10.58
CA ILE A 46 1.97 -10.16 -11.50
C ILE A 46 3.40 -10.22 -10.96
N LYS A 47 4.08 -11.31 -11.22
CA LYS A 47 5.52 -11.42 -11.06
C LYS A 47 6.16 -10.80 -12.28
N TYR A 48 6.65 -9.57 -12.14
CA TYR A 48 7.16 -8.78 -13.26
C TYR A 48 8.56 -9.24 -13.72
N ASP A 49 9.34 -9.74 -12.77
CA ASP A 49 10.67 -10.32 -12.99
C ASP A 49 10.88 -11.53 -12.08
N ASP A 50 12.10 -12.09 -12.05
CA ASP A 50 12.43 -13.27 -11.27
C ASP A 50 12.74 -13.01 -9.78
N SER A 51 12.51 -11.80 -9.30
CA SER A 51 12.83 -11.40 -7.92
C SER A 51 12.01 -12.15 -6.88
N TYR A 52 10.73 -12.41 -7.17
CA TYR A 52 9.85 -13.18 -6.28
C TYR A 52 10.35 -14.61 -6.06
N GLU A 53 10.69 -15.31 -7.13
CA GLU A 53 11.22 -16.68 -7.08
C GLU A 53 12.54 -16.74 -6.33
N LYS A 54 13.44 -15.78 -6.59
CA LYS A 54 14.74 -15.68 -5.91
C LYS A 54 14.59 -15.41 -4.41
N ALA A 55 13.59 -14.64 -4.03
CA ALA A 55 13.31 -14.34 -2.62
C ALA A 55 12.82 -15.56 -1.82
N GLY A 56 12.19 -16.52 -2.49
CA GLY A 56 11.71 -17.76 -1.87
C GLY A 56 10.58 -17.55 -0.88
N LEU A 57 9.73 -16.55 -1.10
CA LEU A 57 8.55 -16.28 -0.25
C LEU A 57 7.51 -17.41 -0.31
N ASP A 58 7.49 -18.19 -1.38
CA ASP A 58 6.67 -19.39 -1.56
C ASP A 58 6.94 -20.48 -0.52
N ARG A 59 8.06 -20.40 0.21
CA ARG A 59 8.41 -21.32 1.29
C ARG A 59 7.82 -20.94 2.66
N GLN A 60 7.23 -19.76 2.75
CA GLN A 60 6.61 -19.25 3.96
C GLN A 60 5.13 -19.66 3.98
N GLU A 61 4.71 -20.45 4.97
CA GLU A 61 3.34 -20.98 5.07
C GLU A 61 2.25 -19.90 5.25
N ASN A 62 2.65 -18.72 5.69
CA ASN A 62 1.78 -17.56 5.93
C ASN A 62 1.93 -16.45 4.88
N VAL A 63 2.62 -16.71 3.77
CA VAL A 63 2.68 -15.82 2.60
C VAL A 63 1.91 -16.46 1.45
N HIS A 64 0.90 -15.76 0.96
CA HIS A 64 -0.03 -16.25 -0.05
C HIS A 64 0.03 -15.36 -1.30
N PHE A 65 0.59 -15.88 -2.38
CA PHE A 65 0.56 -15.22 -3.68
C PHE A 65 -0.65 -15.72 -4.47
N LEU A 66 -1.68 -14.89 -4.60
CA LEU A 66 -2.94 -15.25 -5.22
C LEU A 66 -3.04 -14.85 -6.71
N GLY A 67 -1.95 -14.32 -7.27
CA GLY A 67 -1.88 -13.92 -8.68
C GLY A 67 -2.70 -12.66 -8.98
N SER A 68 -2.81 -12.36 -10.27
CA SER A 68 -3.56 -11.19 -10.74
C SER A 68 -5.07 -11.40 -10.63
N ARG A 69 -5.79 -10.33 -10.35
CA ARG A 69 -7.26 -10.28 -10.35
C ARG A 69 -7.73 -9.10 -11.18
N ASP A 70 -8.95 -9.19 -11.71
CA ASP A 70 -9.61 -8.04 -12.32
C ASP A 70 -9.71 -6.88 -11.29
N TYR A 71 -9.48 -5.66 -11.76
CA TYR A 71 -9.44 -4.47 -10.93
C TYR A 71 -10.72 -4.28 -10.09
N HIS A 72 -11.90 -4.53 -10.70
CA HIS A 72 -13.18 -4.38 -10.01
C HIS A 72 -13.40 -5.45 -8.93
N VAL A 73 -12.79 -6.61 -9.09
CA VAL A 73 -12.88 -7.71 -8.11
C VAL A 73 -11.82 -7.56 -7.02
N LEU A 74 -10.64 -7.04 -7.36
CA LEU A 74 -9.51 -6.86 -6.46
C LEU A 74 -9.85 -6.04 -5.21
N GLN A 75 -10.67 -4.99 -5.38
CA GLN A 75 -11.14 -4.15 -4.27
C GLN A 75 -11.90 -4.94 -3.21
N ASN A 76 -12.66 -5.97 -3.60
CA ASN A 76 -13.40 -6.82 -2.65
C ASN A 76 -12.44 -7.68 -1.79
N TYR A 77 -11.30 -8.08 -2.33
CA TYR A 77 -10.25 -8.76 -1.55
C TYR A 77 -9.51 -7.78 -0.65
N ALA A 78 -9.11 -6.64 -1.18
CA ALA A 78 -8.41 -5.60 -0.42
C ALA A 78 -9.24 -5.09 0.76
N ALA A 79 -10.57 -4.96 0.60
CA ALA A 79 -11.50 -4.59 1.66
C ALA A 79 -11.57 -5.61 2.81
N LYS A 80 -11.12 -6.84 2.62
CA LYS A 80 -11.04 -7.88 3.67
C LYS A 80 -9.71 -7.89 4.42
N MET A 81 -8.69 -7.17 3.92
CA MET A 81 -7.42 -7.04 4.63
C MET A 81 -7.58 -6.17 5.88
N ASP A 82 -6.77 -6.43 6.88
CA ASP A 82 -6.70 -5.62 8.08
C ASP A 82 -5.84 -4.38 7.89
N VAL A 83 -4.72 -4.52 7.19
CA VAL A 83 -3.78 -3.45 6.85
C VAL A 83 -3.34 -3.63 5.40
N LEU A 84 -3.22 -2.54 4.66
CA LEU A 84 -2.64 -2.53 3.32
C LEU A 84 -1.24 -1.92 3.35
N THR A 85 -0.32 -2.47 2.56
CA THR A 85 1.09 -2.08 2.64
C THR A 85 1.70 -1.74 1.30
N ILE A 86 2.73 -0.88 1.32
CA ILE A 86 3.58 -0.60 0.16
C ILE A 86 5.04 -0.80 0.60
N PRO A 87 5.54 -2.03 0.65
CA PRO A 87 6.86 -2.37 1.14
C PRO A 87 7.88 -2.28 -0.01
N PHE A 88 8.25 -1.07 -0.39
CA PHE A 88 9.21 -0.85 -1.47
C PHE A 88 10.62 -0.59 -0.91
N LEU A 89 11.63 -1.10 -1.62
CA LEU A 89 13.01 -0.73 -1.36
C LEU A 89 13.20 0.77 -1.59
N ILE A 90 13.89 1.45 -0.70
CA ILE A 90 14.15 2.88 -0.83
C ILE A 90 15.42 3.08 -1.68
N ASN A 91 15.23 3.62 -2.87
CA ASN A 91 16.28 3.97 -3.82
C ASN A 91 15.84 5.19 -4.64
N GLU A 92 16.69 5.70 -5.51
CA GLU A 92 16.41 6.91 -6.30
C GLU A 92 15.13 6.80 -7.16
N ILE A 93 14.78 5.60 -7.61
CA ILE A 93 13.56 5.38 -8.40
C ILE A 93 12.32 5.42 -7.50
N THR A 94 12.36 4.66 -6.39
CA THR A 94 11.19 4.53 -5.51
C THR A 94 10.94 5.79 -4.70
N LYS A 95 11.96 6.57 -4.37
CA LYS A 95 11.81 7.91 -3.76
C LYS A 95 10.99 8.85 -4.65
N ALA A 96 11.25 8.84 -5.96
CA ALA A 96 10.52 9.67 -6.92
C ALA A 96 9.16 9.11 -7.34
N THR A 97 8.74 7.96 -6.80
CA THR A 97 7.50 7.28 -7.20
C THR A 97 6.32 7.80 -6.38
N SER A 98 5.23 8.15 -7.08
CA SER A 98 3.92 8.40 -6.48
C SER A 98 3.03 7.16 -6.70
N PRO A 99 2.91 6.26 -5.71
CA PRO A 99 2.17 5.01 -5.91
C PRO A 99 0.66 5.26 -5.88
N VAL A 100 0.00 5.13 -7.04
CA VAL A 100 -1.46 5.33 -7.20
C VAL A 100 -2.26 4.49 -6.19
N LYS A 101 -1.79 3.28 -5.89
CA LYS A 101 -2.43 2.38 -4.90
C LYS A 101 -2.57 2.99 -3.50
N LEU A 102 -1.77 3.99 -3.16
CA LEU A 102 -1.88 4.71 -1.89
C LEU A 102 -3.28 5.32 -1.73
N PHE A 103 -3.77 5.99 -2.78
CA PHE A 103 -5.09 6.63 -2.77
C PHE A 103 -6.23 5.61 -2.83
N GLU A 104 -6.01 4.50 -3.52
CA GLU A 104 -6.95 3.38 -3.53
C GLU A 104 -7.09 2.74 -2.15
N TYR A 105 -5.98 2.62 -1.40
CA TYR A 105 -5.98 2.11 -0.02
C TYR A 105 -6.72 3.05 0.93
N MET A 106 -6.50 4.37 0.79
CA MET A 106 -7.24 5.39 1.54
C MET A 106 -8.74 5.28 1.28
N ALA A 107 -9.16 5.17 0.00
CA ALA A 107 -10.56 5.05 -0.40
C ALA A 107 -11.22 3.74 0.10
N LEU A 108 -10.46 2.72 0.41
CA LEU A 108 -10.93 1.48 1.05
C LEU A 108 -11.03 1.59 2.57
N ASN A 109 -10.67 2.72 3.15
CA ASN A 109 -10.66 2.95 4.61
C ASN A 109 -9.83 1.91 5.36
N LYS A 110 -8.70 1.51 4.77
CA LYS A 110 -7.78 0.55 5.38
C LYS A 110 -6.56 1.26 5.93
N PRO A 111 -6.12 0.92 7.14
CA PRO A 111 -4.84 1.37 7.63
C PRO A 111 -3.71 1.04 6.66
N ILE A 112 -2.80 1.99 6.49
CA ILE A 112 -1.76 1.92 5.48
C ILE A 112 -0.40 1.99 6.17
N VAL A 113 0.47 1.05 5.83
CA VAL A 113 1.88 1.09 6.25
C VAL A 113 2.78 1.04 5.01
N THR A 114 3.72 1.97 4.94
CA THR A 114 4.67 2.06 3.82
C THR A 114 6.11 2.15 4.33
N THR A 115 7.06 1.80 3.48
CA THR A 115 8.44 2.23 3.66
C THR A 115 8.55 3.74 3.40
N ASP A 116 9.69 4.33 3.73
CA ASP A 116 9.90 5.78 3.80
C ASP A 116 10.03 6.45 2.42
N MET A 117 8.95 6.44 1.63
CA MET A 117 8.86 7.10 0.34
C MET A 117 8.45 8.56 0.50
N ASP A 118 9.06 9.48 -0.28
CA ASP A 118 8.81 10.93 -0.20
C ASP A 118 7.34 11.30 -0.43
N GLU A 119 6.65 10.62 -1.36
CA GLU A 119 5.22 10.83 -1.58
C GLU A 119 4.39 10.46 -0.35
N CYS A 120 4.71 9.35 0.29
CA CYS A 120 3.95 8.85 1.44
C CYS A 120 4.01 9.76 2.66
N ARG A 121 5.12 10.50 2.82
CA ARG A 121 5.30 11.48 3.93
C ARG A 121 4.33 12.66 3.89
N LYS A 122 3.68 12.90 2.76
CA LYS A 122 2.73 14.01 2.59
C LYS A 122 1.41 13.79 3.30
N TYR A 123 1.10 12.54 3.66
CA TYR A 123 -0.22 12.13 4.17
C TYR A 123 -0.15 11.72 5.63
N GLN A 124 -1.03 12.29 6.44
CA GLN A 124 -1.09 12.01 7.88
C GLN A 124 -1.68 10.62 8.19
N SER A 125 -2.49 10.07 7.27
CA SER A 125 -3.07 8.74 7.42
C SER A 125 -2.09 7.60 7.15
N VAL A 126 -0.91 7.89 6.60
CA VAL A 126 0.08 6.87 6.25
C VAL A 126 1.07 6.67 7.38
N LEU A 127 1.16 5.44 7.85
CA LEU A 127 2.16 5.04 8.83
C LEU A 127 3.44 4.63 8.10
N ILE A 128 4.57 5.25 8.45
CA ILE A 128 5.84 5.06 7.77
C ILE A 128 6.82 4.32 8.67
N GLY A 129 7.39 3.23 8.15
CA GLY A 129 8.51 2.55 8.76
C GLY A 129 9.82 2.94 8.07
N HIS A 130 10.75 3.51 8.84
CA HIS A 130 12.06 3.93 8.31
C HIS A 130 13.05 2.76 8.19
N ASP A 131 12.78 1.68 8.89
CA ASP A 131 13.48 0.39 8.80
C ASP A 131 12.50 -0.77 8.99
N HIS A 132 12.95 -2.01 8.83
CA HIS A 132 12.11 -3.20 8.95
C HIS A 132 11.47 -3.36 10.33
N LYS A 133 12.21 -3.04 11.38
CA LYS A 133 11.71 -3.13 12.76
C LYS A 133 10.63 -2.09 13.03
N GLU A 134 10.84 -0.87 12.57
CA GLU A 134 9.83 0.19 12.69
C GLU A 134 8.62 -0.12 11.81
N PHE A 135 8.81 -0.68 10.61
CA PHE A 135 7.71 -1.11 9.77
C PHE A 135 6.83 -2.14 10.47
N GLU A 136 7.40 -3.14 11.14
CA GLU A 136 6.65 -4.10 11.95
C GLU A 136 5.90 -3.39 13.09
N ALA A 137 6.54 -2.49 13.82
CA ALA A 137 5.88 -1.72 14.87
C ALA A 137 4.71 -0.87 14.33
N LYS A 138 4.85 -0.31 13.11
CA LYS A 138 3.78 0.42 12.43
C LYS A 138 2.64 -0.49 11.98
N LEU A 139 2.90 -1.75 11.65
CA LEU A 139 1.83 -2.73 11.42
C LEU A 139 1.01 -2.99 12.68
N ASP A 140 1.66 -3.16 13.82
CA ASP A 140 0.98 -3.35 15.11
C ASP A 140 0.16 -2.11 15.48
N GLU A 141 0.67 -0.90 15.23
CA GLU A 141 -0.06 0.36 15.38
C GLU A 141 -1.27 0.43 14.43
N ALA A 142 -1.08 0.09 13.17
CA ALA A 142 -2.14 0.08 12.14
C ALA A 142 -3.28 -0.86 12.50
N LEU A 143 -2.97 -2.05 13.01
CA LEU A 143 -3.97 -3.00 13.47
C LEU A 143 -4.86 -2.43 14.59
N GLY A 144 -4.31 -1.59 15.46
CA GLY A 144 -5.07 -0.88 16.48
C GLY A 144 -6.01 0.20 15.93
N LYS A 145 -5.71 0.74 14.74
CA LYS A 145 -6.47 1.84 14.10
C LYS A 145 -7.65 1.38 13.23
N ARG A 146 -7.82 0.07 13.01
CA ARG A 146 -8.86 -0.49 12.11
C ARG A 146 -10.30 -0.01 12.38
N SER A 147 -10.60 0.32 13.62
CA SER A 147 -11.94 0.77 14.05
C SER A 147 -11.90 2.18 14.65
N ASP A 148 -10.80 2.89 14.52
CA ASP A 148 -10.67 4.27 14.96
C ASP A 148 -11.39 5.20 13.98
N LYS A 149 -12.50 5.77 14.42
CA LYS A 149 -13.34 6.63 13.57
C LYS A 149 -12.61 7.87 13.07
N ALA A 150 -11.81 8.51 13.93
CA ALA A 150 -11.07 9.70 13.53
C ALA A 150 -10.02 9.39 12.47
N TYR A 151 -9.39 8.22 12.57
CA TYR A 151 -8.45 7.75 11.57
C TYR A 151 -9.13 7.38 10.24
N ILE A 152 -10.30 6.75 10.29
CA ILE A 152 -11.09 6.43 9.10
C ILE A 152 -11.56 7.73 8.40
N GLU A 153 -12.02 8.72 9.15
CA GLU A 153 -12.39 10.04 8.61
C GLU A 153 -11.19 10.76 7.97
N LEU A 154 -10.00 10.58 8.52
CA LEU A 154 -8.76 11.11 7.94
C LEU A 154 -8.45 10.44 6.59
N LEU A 155 -8.54 9.10 6.51
CA LEU A 155 -8.36 8.34 5.26
C LEU A 155 -9.35 8.80 4.18
N ASP A 156 -10.64 8.92 4.51
CA ASP A 156 -11.67 9.40 3.59
C ASP A 156 -11.36 10.80 3.07
N ARG A 157 -11.01 11.72 3.95
CA ARG A 157 -10.66 13.09 3.57
C ARG A 157 -9.48 13.13 2.62
N GLU A 158 -8.38 12.46 2.96
CA GLU A 158 -7.17 12.44 2.12
C GLU A 158 -7.43 11.72 0.78
N ALA A 159 -8.29 10.69 0.74
CA ALA A 159 -8.72 10.06 -0.50
C ALA A 159 -9.47 11.04 -1.40
N LEU A 160 -10.45 11.78 -0.85
CA LEU A 160 -11.27 12.75 -1.59
C LEU A 160 -10.45 13.93 -2.12
N GLU A 161 -9.48 14.42 -1.35
CA GLU A 161 -8.57 15.50 -1.75
C GLU A 161 -7.59 15.08 -2.86
N ASN A 162 -7.42 13.78 -3.09
CA ASN A 162 -6.47 13.21 -4.06
C ASN A 162 -7.13 12.45 -5.22
N THR A 163 -8.40 12.72 -5.52
CA THR A 163 -9.06 12.17 -6.71
C THR A 163 -8.42 12.69 -8.00
N TRP A 164 -8.62 11.99 -9.11
CA TRP A 164 -8.16 12.46 -10.42
C TRP A 164 -8.76 13.81 -10.79
N GLU A 165 -10.00 14.08 -10.38
CA GLU A 165 -10.68 15.36 -10.59
C GLU A 165 -9.98 16.50 -9.85
N GLU A 166 -9.66 16.31 -8.56
CA GLU A 166 -8.96 17.32 -7.77
C GLU A 166 -7.54 17.57 -8.28
N LYS A 167 -6.82 16.51 -8.66
CA LYS A 167 -5.49 16.65 -9.28
C LYS A 167 -5.55 17.39 -10.62
N ALA A 168 -6.55 17.11 -11.46
CA ALA A 168 -6.75 17.81 -12.72
C ALA A 168 -7.08 19.31 -12.50
N LYS A 169 -7.95 19.62 -11.53
CA LYS A 169 -8.24 21.03 -11.15
C LYS A 169 -6.98 21.77 -10.73
N ALA A 170 -6.18 21.17 -9.84
CA ALA A 170 -4.95 21.79 -9.37
C ALA A 170 -3.96 22.09 -10.52
N ILE A 171 -3.81 21.15 -11.47
CA ILE A 171 -2.96 21.37 -12.65
C ILE A 171 -3.50 22.53 -13.51
N ILE A 172 -4.81 22.59 -13.75
CA ILE A 172 -5.43 23.65 -14.57
C ILE A 172 -5.26 25.02 -13.90
N GLU A 173 -5.40 25.11 -12.58
CA GLU A 173 -5.20 26.34 -11.82
C GLU A 173 -3.75 26.82 -11.92
N GLU A 174 -2.78 25.93 -11.76
CA GLU A 174 -1.36 26.24 -11.89
C GLU A 174 -1.01 26.73 -13.30
N MET A 175 -1.56 26.11 -14.34
CA MET A 175 -1.38 26.55 -15.73
C MET A 175 -1.92 27.95 -15.94
N LYS A 176 -3.09 28.33 -15.39
CA LYS A 176 -3.64 29.69 -15.49
C LYS A 176 -2.75 30.71 -14.80
N HIS A 177 -2.22 30.41 -13.62
CA HIS A 177 -1.29 31.29 -12.93
C HIS A 177 0.01 31.52 -13.72
N CYS A 178 0.53 30.50 -14.40
CA CYS A 178 1.68 30.65 -15.27
C CYS A 178 1.39 31.58 -16.48
N GLU A 179 0.23 31.43 -17.12
CA GLU A 179 -0.18 32.27 -18.26
C GLU A 179 -0.35 33.73 -17.84
N GLU A 180 -0.96 34.00 -16.68
CA GLU A 180 -1.12 35.33 -16.13
C GLU A 180 0.24 35.98 -15.79
N ALA A 181 1.19 35.21 -15.29
CA ALA A 181 2.54 35.71 -14.98
C ALA A 181 3.34 36.06 -16.24
N ASP A 182 3.18 35.32 -17.33
CA ASP A 182 3.85 35.57 -18.62
C ASP A 182 3.16 36.72 -19.42
N GLY A 183 1.85 36.90 -19.29
CA GLY A 183 1.08 37.96 -19.92
C GLY A 183 1.36 39.38 -19.34
N ASN A 184 2.02 39.47 -18.19
CA ASN A 184 2.42 40.72 -17.53
C ASN A 184 3.88 41.12 -17.80
N ARG A 185 4.58 40.46 -18.72
CA ARG A 185 5.91 40.83 -19.24
C ARG A 185 5.81 41.41 -20.63
#